data_deb26cc22189c5eeb99b01f416666d8a
#
_entry.id   deb26cc22189c5eeb99b01f416666d8a
#
_cell.length_a   1.000
_cell.length_b   1.000
_cell.length_c   1.000
_cell.angle_alpha   90.00
_cell.angle_beta   90.00
_cell.angle_gamma   90.00
#
_symmetry.space_group_name_H-M   'P 1'
#
loop_
_entity.id
_entity.type
_entity.pdbx_description
1 polymer ?
#
loop_
_entity_poly.entity_id
_entity_poly.type
_entity_poly.pdbx_seq_one_letter_code
_entity_poly.pdbx_strand_id
1 'polypeptide(L)'
;LHDPVADNDQLIKSSKKLSEYMYKQSIRRWVWTITTYPELSNFPGFEKPKVSKLENLYFRVETQTSVPLNDETSLFLIKVEVVPLSKIWNIKILESINSMSENVLNYKDLLQIKKLLNTIIQ
;
A
#
# COMPACT_ATOMS: atom_id res chain seq x y z
N LEU A 1 -6.38 13.41 6.20
CA LEU A 1 -5.69 13.94 5.03
C LEU A 1 -4.76 12.85 4.50
N HIS A 2 -4.84 12.56 3.23
CA HIS A 2 -4.04 11.57 2.53
C HIS A 2 -3.12 12.30 1.55
N ASP A 3 -1.85 11.89 1.49
CA ASP A 3 -0.93 12.42 0.49
C ASP A 3 -1.39 12.03 -0.92
N PRO A 4 -1.08 12.84 -1.96
CA PRO A 4 -1.36 12.49 -3.33
C PRO A 4 -0.78 11.11 -3.67
N VAL A 5 -1.58 10.26 -4.31
CA VAL A 5 -1.12 8.95 -4.78
C VAL A 5 -0.14 9.10 -5.95
N ALA A 6 0.70 8.09 -6.17
CA ALA A 6 1.56 8.05 -7.36
C ALA A 6 0.69 8.20 -8.63
N ASP A 7 1.16 9.00 -9.59
CA ASP A 7 0.47 9.29 -10.85
C ASP A 7 -0.94 9.88 -10.68
N ASN A 8 -1.12 10.75 -9.68
CA ASN A 8 -2.39 11.35 -9.27
C ASN A 8 -3.16 12.02 -10.43
N ASP A 9 -2.48 12.56 -11.43
CA ASP A 9 -3.11 13.18 -12.61
C ASP A 9 -3.96 12.18 -13.41
N GLN A 10 -3.53 10.92 -13.51
CA GLN A 10 -4.31 9.87 -14.15
C GLN A 10 -5.55 9.51 -13.31
N LEU A 11 -5.40 9.47 -11.99
CA LEU A 11 -6.53 9.24 -11.09
C LEU A 11 -7.57 10.36 -11.20
N ILE A 12 -7.14 11.62 -11.25
CA ILE A 12 -8.04 12.78 -11.40
C ILE A 12 -8.80 12.70 -12.73
N LYS A 13 -8.11 12.40 -13.84
CA LYS A 13 -8.73 12.24 -15.16
C LYS A 13 -9.75 11.11 -15.21
N SER A 14 -9.54 10.06 -14.43
CA SER A 14 -10.40 8.89 -14.39
C SER A 14 -11.45 8.95 -13.28
N SER A 15 -11.44 9.97 -12.44
CA SER A 15 -12.23 10.04 -11.19
C SER A 15 -13.74 9.90 -11.43
N LYS A 16 -14.27 10.56 -12.47
CA LYS A 16 -15.71 10.48 -12.81
C LYS A 16 -16.12 9.04 -13.17
N LYS A 17 -15.37 8.39 -14.06
CA LYS A 17 -15.64 7.00 -14.46
C LYS A 17 -15.51 6.03 -13.28
N LEU A 18 -14.51 6.23 -12.44
CA LEU A 18 -14.31 5.42 -11.24
C LEU A 18 -15.48 5.57 -10.26
N SER A 19 -15.94 6.81 -10.01
CA SER A 19 -17.09 7.08 -9.16
C SER A 19 -18.36 6.42 -9.70
N GLU A 20 -18.64 6.55 -10.99
CA GLU A 20 -19.79 5.89 -11.64
C GLU A 20 -19.73 4.38 -11.52
N TYR A 21 -18.54 3.79 -11.62
CA TYR A 21 -18.33 2.35 -11.44
C TYR A 21 -18.59 1.91 -9.99
N MET A 22 -18.10 2.70 -9.01
CA MET A 22 -18.27 2.42 -7.58
C MET A 22 -19.74 2.49 -7.12
N TYR A 23 -20.59 3.26 -7.80
CA TYR A 23 -22.03 3.33 -7.49
C TYR A 23 -22.81 2.14 -8.06
N LYS A 24 -22.26 1.42 -9.03
CA LYS A 24 -22.95 0.32 -9.72
C LYS A 24 -22.72 -1.05 -9.12
N GLN A 25 -21.54 -1.27 -8.52
CA GLN A 25 -21.18 -2.59 -8.00
C GLN A 25 -20.15 -2.50 -6.87
N SER A 26 -20.11 -3.54 -6.05
CA SER A 26 -19.09 -3.69 -5.03
C SER A 26 -17.73 -3.98 -5.67
N ILE A 27 -16.70 -3.31 -5.15
CA ILE A 27 -15.32 -3.47 -5.60
C ILE A 27 -14.49 -3.85 -4.39
N ARG A 28 -13.62 -4.85 -4.55
CA ARG A 28 -12.62 -5.21 -3.55
C ARG A 28 -11.24 -5.21 -4.20
N ARG A 29 -10.29 -4.57 -3.51
CA ARG A 29 -8.89 -4.57 -3.92
C ARG A 29 -7.97 -4.68 -2.71
N TRP A 30 -6.74 -5.05 -2.96
CA TRP A 30 -5.69 -5.13 -1.94
C TRP A 30 -4.57 -4.17 -2.29
N VAL A 31 -4.15 -3.41 -1.29
CA VAL A 31 -2.99 -2.52 -1.37
C VAL A 31 -2.01 -2.96 -0.29
N TRP A 32 -0.75 -3.06 -0.63
CA TRP A 32 0.27 -3.49 0.32
C TRP A 32 1.52 -2.62 0.27
N THR A 33 2.22 -2.60 1.36
CA THR A 33 3.56 -2.01 1.48
C THR A 33 4.38 -2.78 2.52
N ILE A 34 5.66 -2.45 2.62
CA ILE A 34 6.51 -2.90 3.71
C ILE A 34 6.86 -1.69 4.56
N THR A 35 6.85 -1.85 5.87
CA THR A 35 7.09 -0.77 6.83
C THR A 35 8.01 -1.26 7.95
N THR A 36 8.68 -0.33 8.62
CA THR A 36 9.40 -0.58 9.87
C THR A 36 8.53 -0.39 11.11
N TYR A 37 7.26 0.01 10.91
CA TYR A 37 6.33 0.34 11.98
C TYR A 37 5.23 -0.73 12.10
N PRO A 38 5.13 -1.46 13.24
CA PRO A 38 4.23 -2.61 13.37
C PRO A 38 2.77 -2.26 13.66
N GLU A 39 2.46 -0.99 13.93
CA GLU A 39 1.13 -0.58 14.35
C GLU A 39 0.14 -0.48 13.18
N LEU A 40 -1.14 -0.60 13.49
CA LEU A 40 -2.20 -0.47 12.48
C LEU A 40 -2.35 0.96 11.95
N SER A 41 -2.11 1.96 12.80
CA SER A 41 -2.10 3.36 12.37
C SER A 41 -0.83 3.68 11.58
N ASN A 42 -0.99 4.38 10.47
CA ASN A 42 0.12 4.89 9.66
C ASN A 42 0.06 6.42 9.57
N PHE A 43 -0.20 7.07 10.69
CA PHE A 43 -0.30 8.52 10.75
C PHE A 43 1.04 9.17 10.36
N PRO A 44 1.04 10.16 9.44
CA PRO A 44 2.27 10.78 8.94
C PRO A 44 3.15 11.46 10.01
N GLY A 45 2.56 11.83 11.15
CA GLY A 45 3.28 12.45 12.28
C GLY A 45 4.05 11.45 13.14
N PHE A 46 3.95 10.14 12.91
CA PHE A 46 4.74 9.16 13.65
C PHE A 46 6.14 9.01 13.07
N GLU A 47 7.13 9.11 13.94
CA GLU A 47 8.51 8.78 13.56
C GLU A 47 8.65 7.26 13.40
N LYS A 48 8.95 6.82 12.20
CA LYS A 48 9.16 5.41 11.90
C LYS A 48 10.61 5.01 12.19
N PRO A 49 10.86 3.82 12.78
CA PRO A 49 12.20 3.29 12.91
C PRO A 49 12.91 3.22 11.55
N LYS A 50 14.23 3.47 11.57
CA LYS A 50 15.04 3.37 10.34
C LYS A 50 15.11 1.93 9.84
N VAL A 51 15.15 1.79 8.52
CA VAL A 51 15.38 0.50 7.86
C VAL A 51 16.78 -0.01 8.24
N SER A 52 16.86 -1.19 8.85
CA SER A 52 18.13 -1.74 9.35
C SER A 52 18.33 -3.21 9.00
N LYS A 53 17.35 -4.06 9.24
CA LYS A 53 17.41 -5.51 9.04
C LYS A 53 16.02 -6.10 8.75
N LEU A 54 16.01 -7.31 8.17
CA LEU A 54 14.77 -8.00 7.75
C LEU A 54 13.79 -8.23 8.91
N GLU A 55 14.30 -8.57 10.09
CA GLU A 55 13.50 -8.88 11.28
C GLU A 55 12.70 -7.68 11.79
N ASN A 56 13.10 -6.46 11.40
CA ASN A 56 12.43 -5.21 11.77
C ASN A 56 11.48 -4.72 10.68
N LEU A 57 11.19 -5.56 9.69
CA LEU A 57 10.26 -5.24 8.61
C LEU A 57 8.93 -5.96 8.81
N TYR A 58 7.87 -5.26 8.45
CA TYR A 58 6.49 -5.73 8.52
C TYR A 58 5.82 -5.58 7.17
N PHE A 59 5.06 -6.58 6.78
CA PHE A 59 4.17 -6.50 5.63
C PHE A 59 2.83 -5.95 6.09
N ARG A 60 2.42 -4.84 5.49
CA ARG A 60 1.16 -4.17 5.76
C ARG A 60 0.27 -4.33 4.54
N VAL A 61 -0.92 -4.87 4.73
CA VAL A 61 -1.92 -5.00 3.67
C VAL A 61 -3.22 -4.33 4.09
N GLU A 62 -3.82 -3.65 3.14
CA GLU A 62 -5.16 -3.08 3.27
C GLU A 62 -6.10 -3.79 2.31
N THR A 63 -7.15 -4.40 2.86
CA THR A 63 -8.29 -4.86 2.07
C THR A 63 -9.28 -3.71 1.99
N GLN A 64 -9.39 -3.12 0.81
CA GLN A 64 -10.28 -1.99 0.54
C GLN A 64 -11.52 -2.50 -0.17
N THR A 65 -12.70 -2.23 0.40
CA THR A 65 -13.99 -2.66 -0.16
C THR A 65 -14.91 -1.45 -0.29
N SER A 66 -15.41 -1.22 -1.50
CA SER A 66 -16.44 -0.22 -1.78
C SER A 66 -17.75 -0.93 -2.04
N VAL A 67 -18.80 -0.53 -1.33
CA VAL A 67 -20.15 -1.09 -1.46
C VAL A 67 -21.12 0.03 -1.79
N PRO A 68 -21.86 -0.04 -2.91
CA PRO A 68 -22.92 0.92 -3.22
C PRO A 68 -24.01 0.89 -2.16
N LEU A 69 -24.44 2.07 -1.69
CA LEU A 69 -25.60 2.24 -0.82
C LEU A 69 -26.81 2.74 -1.60
N ASN A 70 -26.59 3.58 -2.58
CA ASN A 70 -27.58 4.11 -3.53
C ASN A 70 -26.83 4.67 -4.76
N ASP A 71 -27.57 5.34 -5.66
CA ASP A 71 -27.02 5.84 -6.94
C ASP A 71 -25.98 6.95 -6.79
N GLU A 72 -25.82 7.54 -5.60
CA GLU A 72 -24.92 8.67 -5.35
C GLU A 72 -23.93 8.43 -4.22
N THR A 73 -24.06 7.31 -3.48
CA THR A 73 -23.29 7.06 -2.27
C THR A 73 -22.73 5.65 -2.24
N SER A 74 -21.46 5.52 -1.90
CA SER A 74 -20.79 4.24 -1.61
C SER A 74 -20.19 4.25 -0.21
N LEU A 75 -20.24 3.11 0.47
CA LEU A 75 -19.51 2.86 1.70
C LEU A 75 -18.13 2.32 1.35
N PHE A 76 -17.09 2.96 1.86
CA PHE A 76 -15.71 2.52 1.67
C PHE A 76 -15.13 1.99 2.98
N LEU A 77 -14.80 0.71 2.98
CA LEU A 77 -14.28 -0.01 4.14
C LEU A 77 -12.82 -0.37 3.92
N ILE A 78 -11.98 -0.15 4.93
CA ILE A 78 -10.57 -0.52 4.90
C ILE A 78 -10.29 -1.43 6.10
N LYS A 79 -9.89 -2.68 5.83
CA LYS A 79 -9.33 -3.58 6.84
C LYS A 79 -7.82 -3.56 6.72
N VAL A 80 -7.12 -3.27 7.81
CA VAL A 80 -5.66 -3.24 7.87
C VAL A 80 -5.15 -4.47 8.61
N GLU A 81 -4.13 -5.12 8.04
CA GLU A 81 -3.42 -6.23 8.67
C GLU A 81 -1.91 -5.96 8.57
N VAL A 82 -1.18 -6.20 9.64
CA VAL A 82 0.27 -6.03 9.71
C VAL A 82 0.88 -7.31 10.29
N VAL A 83 1.84 -7.89 9.57
CA VAL A 83 2.52 -9.12 9.99
C VAL A 83 4.03 -8.98 9.82
N PRO A 84 4.86 -9.62 10.65
CA PRO A 84 6.31 -9.64 10.43
C PRO A 84 6.64 -10.17 9.03
N LEU A 85 7.47 -9.45 8.29
CA LEU A 85 7.84 -9.83 6.92
C LEU A 85 8.51 -11.22 6.89
N SER A 86 9.29 -11.54 7.90
CA SER A 86 9.97 -12.85 8.03
C SER A 86 9.02 -14.04 8.01
N LYS A 87 7.78 -13.86 8.50
CA LYS A 87 6.77 -14.95 8.52
C LYS A 87 6.18 -15.28 7.16
N ILE A 88 6.19 -14.30 6.25
CA ILE A 88 5.55 -14.43 4.93
C ILE A 88 6.54 -14.23 3.78
N TRP A 89 7.84 -14.17 4.10
CA TRP A 89 8.87 -13.89 3.11
C TRP A 89 8.78 -14.83 1.91
N ASN A 90 8.77 -14.25 0.73
CA ASN A 90 8.80 -14.96 -0.54
C ASN A 90 9.55 -14.09 -1.55
N ILE A 91 10.35 -14.72 -2.42
CA ILE A 91 11.10 -14.01 -3.47
C ILE A 91 10.21 -13.15 -4.38
N LYS A 92 8.95 -13.55 -4.60
CA LYS A 92 7.98 -12.78 -5.39
C LYS A 92 7.69 -11.39 -4.81
N ILE A 93 7.86 -11.20 -3.50
CA ILE A 93 7.73 -9.88 -2.87
C ILE A 93 8.84 -8.96 -3.38
N LEU A 94 10.08 -9.46 -3.43
CA LEU A 94 11.21 -8.70 -3.96
C LEU A 94 11.07 -8.43 -5.45
N GLU A 95 10.66 -9.44 -6.24
CA GLU A 95 10.40 -9.28 -7.67
C GLU A 95 9.35 -8.19 -7.92
N SER A 96 8.26 -8.18 -7.12
CA SER A 96 7.22 -7.15 -7.20
C SER A 96 7.77 -5.76 -6.86
N ILE A 97 8.58 -5.63 -5.81
CA ILE A 97 9.22 -4.35 -5.45
C ILE A 97 10.17 -3.90 -6.56
N ASN A 98 10.95 -4.81 -7.14
CA ASN A 98 11.89 -4.49 -8.21
C ASN A 98 11.21 -4.02 -9.49
N SER A 99 9.97 -4.48 -9.74
CA SER A 99 9.17 -4.07 -10.90
C SER A 99 8.46 -2.72 -10.74
N MET A 100 8.42 -2.16 -9.52
CA MET A 100 7.75 -0.88 -9.26
C MET A 100 8.55 0.30 -9.86
N SER A 101 7.82 1.28 -10.42
CA SER A 101 8.40 2.55 -10.84
C SER A 101 8.94 3.34 -9.64
N GLU A 102 9.85 4.27 -9.89
CA GLU A 102 10.41 5.12 -8.83
C GLU A 102 9.34 5.94 -8.12
N ASN A 103 8.34 6.45 -8.85
CA ASN A 103 7.21 7.17 -8.25
C ASN A 103 6.43 6.31 -7.26
N VAL A 104 6.18 5.04 -7.58
CA VAL A 104 5.50 4.10 -6.68
C VAL A 104 6.37 3.75 -5.49
N LEU A 105 7.66 3.54 -5.68
CA LEU A 105 8.60 3.26 -4.59
C LEU A 105 8.69 4.43 -3.59
N ASN A 106 8.74 5.67 -4.09
CA ASN A 106 8.72 6.87 -3.27
C ASN A 106 7.40 7.01 -2.50
N TYR A 107 6.27 6.89 -3.19
CA TYR A 107 4.94 6.96 -2.57
C TYR A 107 4.73 5.93 -1.45
N LYS A 108 5.27 4.72 -1.64
CA LYS A 108 5.17 3.62 -0.66
C LYS A 108 6.29 3.61 0.38
N ASP A 109 7.25 4.55 0.31
CA ASP A 109 8.44 4.60 1.17
C ASP A 109 9.28 3.31 1.11
N LEU A 110 9.45 2.75 -0.08
CA LEU A 110 10.11 1.45 -0.30
C LEU A 110 11.56 1.53 -0.76
N LEU A 111 12.12 2.70 -1.05
CA LEU A 111 13.46 2.82 -1.65
C LEU A 111 14.55 2.20 -0.77
N GLN A 112 14.55 2.49 0.53
CA GLN A 112 15.55 1.95 1.46
C GLN A 112 15.32 0.46 1.71
N ILE A 113 14.08 0.04 1.77
CA ILE A 113 13.69 -1.36 1.93
C ILE A 113 14.13 -2.18 0.72
N LYS A 114 13.90 -1.67 -0.49
CA LYS A 114 14.39 -2.30 -1.75
C LYS A 114 15.90 -2.51 -1.72
N LYS A 115 16.67 -1.51 -1.30
CA LYS A 115 18.13 -1.63 -1.18
C LYS A 115 18.52 -2.73 -0.20
N LEU A 116 17.94 -2.74 0.99
CA LEU A 116 18.20 -3.74 2.01
C LEU A 116 17.87 -5.16 1.50
N LEU A 117 16.68 -5.37 0.94
CA LEU A 117 16.24 -6.69 0.49
C LEU A 117 17.11 -7.24 -0.64
N ASN A 118 17.53 -6.41 -1.58
CA ASN A 118 18.47 -6.83 -2.63
C ASN A 118 19.85 -7.19 -2.09
N THR A 119 20.31 -6.59 -0.99
CA THR A 119 21.60 -6.92 -0.36
C THR A 119 21.54 -8.26 0.38
N ILE A 120 20.42 -8.60 1.00
CA ILE A 120 20.27 -9.83 1.78
C ILE A 120 20.24 -11.10 0.89
N ILE A 121 19.79 -10.95 -0.35
CA ILE A 121 19.58 -12.08 -1.27
C ILE A 121 20.80 -12.34 -2.18
N GLN A 122 21.72 -11.41 -2.17
CA GLN A 122 23.02 -11.62 -2.82
C GLN A 122 23.93 -12.52 -1.94
#